data_157d5cfd412d0477d18226a275284c74
#
_entry.id   157d5cfd412d0477d18226a275284c74
#
_cell.length_a   1.000
_cell.length_b   1.000
_cell.length_c   1.000
_cell.angle_alpha   90.00
_cell.angle_beta   90.00
_cell.angle_gamma   90.00
#
_symmetry.space_group_name_H-M   'P 1'
#
loop_
_entity.id
_entity.type
_entity.pdbx_description
1 polymer ?
#
loop_
_entity_poly.entity_id
_entity_poly.type
_entity_poly.pdbx_seq_one_letter_code
_entity_poly.pdbx_strand_id
1 'polypeptide(L)'
;VLWSVGIHGGNIVSSVGGTIWQQMVAANQEAFAATQSFKDLPYTFTSLYMDNYIWTGLFPLALIMTFSKSPRLKALGILALPATLFNIGEPLIFGIPIMMNPVLMIPFVLSYVMLAVVSVVLTSFGVLPTPVLSVPWIMPAPIKTFLATNASIWPAVYVILGWILMAIIFY
;
A
#
# COMPACT_ATOMS: atom_id res chain seq x y z
N VAL A 1 -12.70 -2.73 2.53
CA VAL A 1 -14.09 -2.94 2.99
C VAL A 1 -14.25 -2.58 4.48
N LEU A 2 -13.48 -3.15 5.42
CA LEU A 2 -13.63 -2.86 6.87
C LEU A 2 -13.49 -1.37 7.21
N TRP A 3 -12.57 -0.66 6.58
CA TRP A 3 -12.45 0.80 6.70
C TRP A 3 -13.74 1.55 6.30
N SER A 4 -14.51 1.01 5.36
CA SER A 4 -15.74 1.66 4.89
C SER A 4 -16.82 1.74 5.97
N VAL A 5 -16.76 0.88 6.96
CA VAL A 5 -17.67 0.85 8.12
C VAL A 5 -17.03 1.35 9.41
N GLY A 6 -15.89 2.05 9.30
CA GLY A 6 -15.20 2.64 10.44
C GLY A 6 -14.33 1.67 11.25
N ILE A 7 -14.08 0.47 10.74
CA ILE A 7 -13.26 -0.54 11.41
C ILE A 7 -11.85 -0.53 10.81
N HIS A 8 -10.82 -0.41 11.63
CA HIS A 8 -9.43 -0.49 11.18
C HIS A 8 -9.09 -1.91 10.71
N GLY A 9 -9.31 -2.15 9.40
CA GLY A 9 -9.22 -3.47 8.80
C GLY A 9 -7.87 -4.16 9.01
N GLY A 10 -6.77 -3.41 8.91
CA GLY A 10 -5.43 -3.93 9.12
C GLY A 10 -5.25 -4.52 10.52
N ASN A 11 -5.69 -3.81 11.56
CA ASN A 11 -5.57 -4.27 12.94
C ASN A 11 -6.40 -5.53 13.19
N ILE A 12 -7.66 -5.56 12.70
CA ILE A 12 -8.52 -6.74 12.86
C ILE A 12 -7.92 -7.97 12.17
N VAL A 13 -7.51 -7.82 10.92
CA VAL A 13 -6.96 -8.94 10.14
C VAL A 13 -5.62 -9.40 10.73
N SER A 14 -4.79 -8.47 11.21
CA SER A 14 -3.52 -8.80 11.89
C SER A 14 -3.75 -9.49 13.24
N SER A 15 -4.80 -9.17 13.97
CA SER A 15 -5.12 -9.83 15.23
C SER A 15 -5.49 -11.30 15.05
N VAL A 16 -6.10 -11.64 13.90
CA VAL A 16 -6.50 -13.03 13.60
C VAL A 16 -5.40 -13.81 12.90
N GLY A 17 -4.75 -13.21 11.92
CA GLY A 17 -3.78 -13.87 11.04
C GLY A 17 -2.31 -13.56 11.32
N GLY A 18 -2.02 -12.66 12.26
CA GLY A 18 -0.67 -12.09 12.45
C GLY A 18 0.41 -13.13 12.72
N THR A 19 0.11 -14.14 13.55
CA THR A 19 1.06 -15.22 13.86
C THR A 19 1.42 -16.04 12.60
N ILE A 20 0.41 -16.39 11.80
CA ILE A 20 0.60 -17.14 10.54
C ILE A 20 1.45 -16.30 9.58
N TRP A 21 1.13 -15.02 9.43
CA TRP A 21 1.88 -14.14 8.54
C TRP A 21 3.32 -13.91 8.97
N GLN A 22 3.58 -13.81 10.28
CA GLN A 22 4.93 -13.73 10.81
C GLN A 22 5.75 -14.98 10.48
N GLN A 23 5.15 -16.17 10.59
CA GLN A 23 5.79 -17.43 10.20
C GLN A 23 6.10 -17.47 8.70
N MET A 24 5.18 -17.03 7.84
CA MET A 24 5.39 -16.96 6.39
C MET A 24 6.52 -15.98 6.02
N VAL A 25 6.57 -14.82 6.69
CA VAL A 25 7.65 -13.84 6.49
C VAL A 25 8.99 -14.41 6.94
N ALA A 26 9.04 -15.05 8.12
CA ALA A 26 10.27 -15.65 8.65
C ALA A 26 10.79 -16.74 7.71
N ALA A 27 9.94 -17.62 7.21
CA ALA A 27 10.31 -18.65 6.25
C ALA A 27 10.88 -18.07 4.93
N ASN A 28 10.27 -17.00 4.42
CA ASN A 28 10.80 -16.30 3.25
C ASN A 28 12.16 -15.64 3.51
N GLN A 29 12.35 -15.05 4.68
CA GLN A 29 13.62 -14.43 5.08
C GLN A 29 14.73 -15.47 5.19
N GLU A 30 14.44 -16.62 5.78
CA GLU A 30 15.37 -17.72 5.89
C GLU A 30 15.76 -18.28 4.51
N ALA A 31 14.77 -18.55 3.65
CA ALA A 31 15.00 -19.01 2.29
C ALA A 31 15.83 -18.00 1.47
N PHE A 32 15.52 -16.70 1.59
CA PHE A 32 16.26 -15.66 0.92
C PHE A 32 17.70 -15.54 1.44
N ALA A 33 17.91 -15.65 2.75
CA ALA A 33 19.24 -15.62 3.34
C ALA A 33 20.13 -16.76 2.85
N ALA A 34 19.54 -17.94 2.63
CA ALA A 34 20.25 -19.13 2.14
C ALA A 34 20.58 -19.06 0.65
N THR A 35 19.67 -18.55 -0.18
CA THR A 35 19.78 -18.63 -1.65
C THR A 35 20.08 -17.31 -2.35
N GLN A 36 19.84 -16.17 -1.69
CA GLN A 36 19.84 -14.83 -2.27
C GLN A 36 18.95 -14.72 -3.53
N SER A 37 17.93 -15.57 -3.63
CA SER A 37 17.03 -15.69 -4.76
C SER A 37 15.59 -15.43 -4.36
N PHE A 38 14.87 -14.62 -5.16
CA PHE A 38 13.44 -14.41 -4.99
C PHE A 38 12.59 -15.52 -5.62
N LYS A 39 13.20 -16.43 -6.42
CA LYS A 39 12.47 -17.47 -7.14
C LYS A 39 12.07 -18.65 -6.25
N ASP A 40 12.85 -18.88 -5.20
CA ASP A 40 12.72 -20.08 -4.36
C ASP A 40 12.02 -19.78 -3.03
N LEU A 41 11.30 -18.66 -2.97
CA LEU A 41 10.57 -18.27 -1.76
C LEU A 41 9.31 -19.14 -1.58
N PRO A 42 9.09 -19.72 -0.37
CA PRO A 42 7.96 -20.60 -0.11
C PRO A 42 6.60 -19.89 -0.19
N TYR A 43 6.55 -18.59 0.05
CA TYR A 43 5.29 -17.83 0.08
C TYR A 43 5.36 -16.55 -0.74
N THR A 44 4.46 -16.38 -1.70
CA THR A 44 4.33 -15.13 -2.48
C THR A 44 3.56 -14.08 -1.69
N PHE A 45 2.42 -14.46 -1.12
CA PHE A 45 1.52 -13.55 -0.42
C PHE A 45 1.79 -13.57 1.08
N THR A 46 2.58 -12.60 1.54
CA THR A 46 2.89 -12.38 2.95
C THR A 46 2.33 -11.03 3.40
N SER A 47 2.40 -10.72 4.71
CA SER A 47 2.07 -9.38 5.19
C SER A 47 2.97 -8.31 4.56
N LEU A 48 4.26 -8.61 4.30
CA LEU A 48 5.17 -7.70 3.60
C LEU A 48 4.72 -7.45 2.16
N TYR A 49 4.16 -8.45 1.47
CA TYR A 49 3.62 -8.28 0.13
C TYR A 49 2.46 -7.29 0.13
N MET A 50 1.51 -7.46 1.04
CA MET A 50 0.36 -6.58 1.17
C MET A 50 0.77 -5.14 1.54
N ASP A 51 1.70 -5.00 2.48
CA ASP A 51 2.17 -3.70 2.96
C ASP A 51 2.96 -2.92 1.90
N ASN A 52 3.70 -3.60 1.03
CA ASN A 52 4.53 -2.95 0.02
C ASN A 52 3.82 -2.72 -1.31
N TYR A 53 2.93 -3.61 -1.75
CA TYR A 53 2.33 -3.52 -3.08
C TYR A 53 0.88 -3.06 -3.09
N ILE A 54 0.15 -3.29 -2.00
CA ILE A 54 -1.27 -2.96 -1.96
C ILE A 54 -1.50 -1.70 -1.12
N TRP A 55 -0.94 -1.66 0.09
CA TRP A 55 -1.15 -0.55 1.04
C TRP A 55 -0.09 0.55 0.85
N THR A 56 -0.12 1.19 -0.29
CA THR A 56 0.85 2.23 -0.70
C THR A 56 0.46 3.64 -0.23
N GLY A 57 -0.51 3.76 0.67
CA GLY A 57 -0.97 5.01 1.26
C GLY A 57 -1.96 5.80 0.39
N LEU A 58 -2.37 6.96 0.89
CA LEU A 58 -3.31 7.89 0.22
C LEU A 58 -2.63 9.18 -0.29
N PHE A 59 -1.31 9.15 -0.44
CA PHE A 59 -0.54 10.30 -0.92
C PHE A 59 -1.08 10.87 -2.25
N PRO A 60 -1.46 10.06 -3.26
CA PRO A 60 -2.00 10.58 -4.51
C PRO A 60 -3.28 11.38 -4.32
N LEU A 61 -4.17 10.93 -3.43
CA LEU A 61 -5.40 11.65 -3.14
C LEU A 61 -5.11 13.01 -2.47
N ALA A 62 -4.22 13.05 -1.47
CA ALA A 62 -3.78 14.30 -0.86
C ALA A 62 -3.21 15.26 -1.91
N LEU A 63 -2.36 14.74 -2.81
CA LEU A 63 -1.72 15.53 -3.85
C LEU A 63 -2.76 16.15 -4.81
N ILE A 64 -3.73 15.38 -5.32
CA ILE A 64 -4.80 15.89 -6.19
C ILE A 64 -5.60 16.98 -5.46
N MET A 65 -5.93 16.75 -4.21
CA MET A 65 -6.70 17.70 -3.41
C MET A 65 -6.00 19.05 -3.26
N THR A 66 -4.65 19.10 -3.27
CA THR A 66 -3.93 20.39 -3.21
C THR A 66 -4.21 21.28 -4.42
N PHE A 67 -4.60 20.69 -5.53
CA PHE A 67 -4.96 21.40 -6.78
C PHE A 67 -6.47 21.61 -6.93
N SER A 68 -7.27 21.21 -5.94
CA SER A 68 -8.72 21.37 -6.00
C SER A 68 -9.14 22.85 -6.05
N LYS A 69 -10.22 23.11 -6.79
CA LYS A 69 -10.88 24.44 -6.82
C LYS A 69 -11.64 24.74 -5.53
N SER A 70 -12.00 23.71 -4.77
CA SER A 70 -12.65 23.87 -3.47
C SER A 70 -11.63 24.27 -2.41
N PRO A 71 -11.77 25.46 -1.75
CA PRO A 71 -10.82 25.89 -0.71
C PRO A 71 -10.72 24.88 0.44
N ARG A 72 -11.85 24.25 0.80
CA ARG A 72 -11.90 23.21 1.85
C ARG A 72 -11.07 21.99 1.49
N LEU A 73 -11.25 21.43 0.28
CA LEU A 73 -10.51 20.26 -0.16
C LEU A 73 -9.03 20.58 -0.32
N LYS A 74 -8.70 21.76 -0.88
CA LYS A 74 -7.32 22.24 -1.00
C LYS A 74 -6.61 22.34 0.35
N ALA A 75 -7.25 22.99 1.33
CA ALA A 75 -6.68 23.12 2.67
C ALA A 75 -6.43 21.77 3.33
N LEU A 76 -7.39 20.83 3.21
CA LEU A 76 -7.25 19.49 3.74
C LEU A 76 -6.15 18.70 3.01
N GLY A 77 -6.05 18.81 1.68
CA GLY A 77 -4.98 18.19 0.90
C GLY A 77 -3.59 18.64 1.37
N ILE A 78 -3.41 19.95 1.51
CA ILE A 78 -2.14 20.53 2.00
C ILE A 78 -1.82 20.03 3.42
N LEU A 79 -2.80 19.99 4.31
CA LEU A 79 -2.65 19.52 5.69
C LEU A 79 -2.27 18.03 5.74
N ALA A 80 -2.91 17.21 4.91
CA ALA A 80 -2.73 15.76 4.89
C ALA A 80 -1.48 15.30 4.12
N LEU A 81 -0.95 16.15 3.22
CA LEU A 81 0.14 15.76 2.32
C LEU A 81 1.38 15.21 3.04
N PRO A 82 1.91 15.87 4.09
CA PRO A 82 3.07 15.35 4.81
C PRO A 82 2.77 13.98 5.45
N ALA A 83 1.62 13.85 6.11
CA ALA A 83 1.24 12.60 6.78
C ALA A 83 1.07 11.44 5.78
N THR A 84 0.39 11.68 4.66
CA THR A 84 0.16 10.67 3.64
C THR A 84 1.42 10.24 2.90
N LEU A 85 2.43 11.11 2.79
CA LEU A 85 3.74 10.74 2.25
C LEU A 85 4.40 9.64 3.09
N PHE A 86 4.16 9.66 4.40
CA PHE A 86 4.62 8.66 5.35
C PHE A 86 3.58 7.56 5.64
N ASN A 87 2.68 7.30 4.70
CA ASN A 87 1.64 6.27 4.74
C ASN A 87 0.54 6.48 5.82
N ILE A 88 0.47 7.65 6.45
CA ILE A 88 -0.56 8.00 7.44
C ILE A 88 -1.78 8.58 6.71
N GLY A 89 -2.79 7.74 6.48
CA GLY A 89 -3.99 8.09 5.69
C GLY A 89 -5.14 8.71 6.50
N GLU A 90 -5.09 8.64 7.81
CA GLU A 90 -6.15 9.05 8.73
C GLU A 90 -6.64 10.50 8.53
N PRO A 91 -5.76 11.49 8.28
CA PRO A 91 -6.21 12.86 8.03
C PRO A 91 -7.17 12.97 6.84
N LEU A 92 -7.02 12.14 5.82
CA LEU A 92 -7.94 12.09 4.69
C LEU A 92 -9.18 11.25 4.98
N ILE A 93 -9.00 10.07 5.56
CA ILE A 93 -10.09 9.13 5.85
C ILE A 93 -11.16 9.79 6.72
N PHE A 94 -10.74 10.60 7.70
CA PHE A 94 -11.64 11.32 8.61
C PHE A 94 -11.94 12.75 8.13
N GLY A 95 -11.04 13.42 7.45
CA GLY A 95 -11.21 14.81 7.00
C GLY A 95 -12.17 14.98 5.82
N ILE A 96 -12.12 14.09 4.85
CA ILE A 96 -13.19 13.82 3.89
C ILE A 96 -13.83 12.50 4.33
N PRO A 97 -15.13 12.47 4.65
CA PRO A 97 -15.74 11.25 5.16
C PRO A 97 -15.77 10.20 4.06
N ILE A 98 -14.63 9.49 3.88
CA ILE A 98 -14.55 8.34 2.96
C ILE A 98 -15.41 7.21 3.50
N MET A 99 -15.45 7.08 4.83
CA MET A 99 -16.29 6.12 5.51
C MET A 99 -17.77 6.45 5.33
N MET A 100 -18.57 5.42 5.05
CA MET A 100 -20.02 5.52 4.85
C MET A 100 -20.45 6.46 3.71
N ASN A 101 -19.52 6.95 2.90
CA ASN A 101 -19.81 7.73 1.71
C ASN A 101 -19.53 6.90 0.46
N PRO A 102 -20.57 6.35 -0.22
CA PRO A 102 -20.39 5.46 -1.35
C PRO A 102 -19.62 6.11 -2.51
N VAL A 103 -19.75 7.42 -2.70
CA VAL A 103 -19.06 8.16 -3.78
C VAL A 103 -17.54 8.10 -3.61
N LEU A 104 -17.03 8.22 -2.38
CA LEU A 104 -15.60 8.15 -2.08
C LEU A 104 -15.14 6.74 -1.73
N MET A 105 -16.02 5.91 -1.17
CA MET A 105 -15.72 4.55 -0.77
C MET A 105 -15.47 3.64 -1.99
N ILE A 106 -16.24 3.82 -3.08
CA ILE A 106 -16.07 3.02 -4.30
C ILE A 106 -14.67 3.22 -4.89
N PRO A 107 -14.20 4.43 -5.21
CA PRO A 107 -12.85 4.64 -5.72
C PRO A 107 -11.77 4.21 -4.71
N PHE A 108 -12.00 4.38 -3.40
CA PHE A 108 -11.10 3.93 -2.35
C PHE A 108 -10.89 2.40 -2.41
N VAL A 109 -11.97 1.62 -2.41
CA VAL A 109 -11.88 0.14 -2.47
C VAL A 109 -11.32 -0.30 -3.82
N LEU A 110 -11.81 0.30 -4.92
CA LEU A 110 -11.39 -0.05 -6.28
C LEU A 110 -9.89 0.15 -6.48
N SER A 111 -9.32 1.25 -5.97
CA SER A 111 -7.88 1.53 -6.06
C SER A 111 -7.04 0.40 -5.46
N TYR A 112 -7.37 -0.04 -4.24
CA TYR A 112 -6.62 -1.13 -3.59
C TYR A 112 -6.84 -2.49 -4.25
N VAL A 113 -8.04 -2.76 -4.76
CA VAL A 113 -8.32 -3.99 -5.54
C VAL A 113 -7.51 -3.99 -6.83
N MET A 114 -7.46 -2.87 -7.55
CA MET A 114 -6.67 -2.75 -8.78
C MET A 114 -5.17 -2.92 -8.50
N LEU A 115 -4.63 -2.30 -7.45
CA LEU A 115 -3.24 -2.51 -7.04
C LEU A 115 -2.97 -3.98 -6.71
N ALA A 116 -3.88 -4.64 -5.98
CA ALA A 116 -3.73 -6.06 -5.67
C ALA A 116 -3.69 -6.92 -6.95
N VAL A 117 -4.63 -6.73 -7.88
CA VAL A 117 -4.66 -7.48 -9.14
C VAL A 117 -3.40 -7.24 -9.97
N VAL A 118 -3.01 -5.98 -10.15
CA VAL A 118 -1.83 -5.63 -10.95
C VAL A 118 -0.55 -6.17 -10.31
N SER A 119 -0.41 -6.09 -8.98
CA SER A 119 0.76 -6.66 -8.30
C SER A 119 0.87 -8.16 -8.51
N VAL A 120 -0.24 -8.90 -8.36
CA VAL A 120 -0.28 -10.36 -8.57
C VAL A 120 0.14 -10.72 -9.99
N VAL A 121 -0.43 -10.03 -10.98
CA VAL A 121 -0.09 -10.26 -12.40
C VAL A 121 1.40 -10.00 -12.65
N LEU A 122 1.93 -8.87 -12.19
CA LEU A 122 3.33 -8.53 -12.39
C LEU A 122 4.28 -9.48 -11.64
N THR A 123 3.88 -9.96 -10.46
CA THR A 123 4.66 -10.96 -9.72
C THR A 123 4.64 -12.31 -10.46
N SER A 124 3.50 -12.72 -11.01
CA SER A 124 3.42 -13.97 -11.79
C SER A 124 4.27 -13.96 -13.07
N PHE A 125 4.51 -12.79 -13.64
CA PHE A 125 5.46 -12.61 -14.76
C PHE A 125 6.92 -12.43 -14.31
N GLY A 126 7.20 -12.45 -13.01
CA GLY A 126 8.55 -12.29 -12.47
C GLY A 126 9.09 -10.85 -12.51
N VAL A 127 8.23 -9.86 -12.77
CA VAL A 127 8.61 -8.44 -12.79
C VAL A 127 8.77 -7.88 -11.38
N LEU A 128 7.84 -8.26 -10.48
CA LEU A 128 7.88 -7.86 -9.08
C LEU A 128 8.37 -9.01 -8.20
N PRO A 129 9.52 -8.88 -7.53
CA PRO A 129 9.96 -9.85 -6.53
C PRO A 129 9.12 -9.75 -5.26
N THR A 130 8.92 -10.87 -4.56
CA THR A 130 8.27 -10.86 -3.25
C THR A 130 9.14 -10.12 -2.22
N PRO A 131 8.59 -9.13 -1.48
CA PRO A 131 9.34 -8.44 -0.44
C PRO A 131 9.76 -9.39 0.68
N VAL A 132 11.02 -9.32 1.10
CA VAL A 132 11.63 -10.20 2.12
C VAL A 132 12.20 -9.43 3.30
N LEU A 133 12.56 -8.15 3.14
CA LEU A 133 13.12 -7.35 4.20
C LEU A 133 12.02 -6.54 4.91
N SER A 134 12.02 -6.60 6.24
CA SER A 134 11.12 -5.79 7.06
C SER A 134 11.65 -4.36 7.14
N VAL A 135 10.89 -3.42 6.63
CA VAL A 135 11.18 -1.98 6.63
C VAL A 135 10.10 -1.25 7.41
N PRO A 136 10.42 -0.20 8.18
CA PRO A 136 9.40 0.56 8.89
C PRO A 136 8.27 1.04 7.98
N TRP A 137 7.01 0.76 8.35
CA TRP A 137 5.83 1.08 7.55
C TRP A 137 5.65 2.58 7.29
N ILE A 138 6.16 3.42 8.19
CA ILE A 138 6.12 4.88 8.12
C ILE A 138 7.02 5.47 7.03
N MET A 139 7.87 4.68 6.40
CA MET A 139 8.74 5.16 5.33
C MET A 139 7.93 5.44 4.05
N PRO A 140 8.28 6.48 3.24
CA PRO A 140 7.61 6.73 1.96
C PRO A 140 7.56 5.47 1.09
N ALA A 141 6.36 5.14 0.57
CA ALA A 141 6.11 3.83 -0.03
C ALA A 141 7.09 3.41 -1.14
N PRO A 142 7.53 4.27 -2.09
CA PRO A 142 8.52 3.87 -3.10
C PRO A 142 9.87 3.47 -2.49
N ILE A 143 10.33 4.21 -1.46
CA ILE A 143 11.61 3.93 -0.77
C ILE A 143 11.47 2.65 0.06
N LYS A 144 10.37 2.53 0.81
CA LYS A 144 10.05 1.33 1.59
C LYS A 144 10.10 0.08 0.71
N THR A 145 9.41 0.11 -0.42
CA THR A 145 9.29 -1.03 -1.32
C THR A 145 10.61 -1.37 -2.01
N PHE A 146 11.39 -0.36 -2.40
CA PHE A 146 12.75 -0.55 -2.91
C PHE A 146 13.64 -1.29 -1.90
N LEU A 147 13.64 -0.86 -0.64
CA LEU A 147 14.44 -1.49 0.42
C LEU A 147 13.90 -2.89 0.77
N ALA A 148 12.58 -3.07 0.85
CA ALA A 148 11.96 -4.35 1.20
C ALA A 148 12.25 -5.48 0.19
N THR A 149 12.64 -5.10 -1.03
CA THR A 149 12.96 -6.01 -2.14
C THR A 149 14.46 -6.03 -2.48
N ASN A 150 15.31 -5.84 -1.47
CA ASN A 150 16.76 -5.86 -1.62
C ASN A 150 17.28 -4.93 -2.74
N ALA A 151 16.82 -3.67 -2.72
CA ALA A 151 17.19 -2.62 -3.66
C ALA A 151 16.77 -2.88 -5.13
N SER A 152 15.71 -3.64 -5.35
CA SER A 152 15.11 -3.77 -6.68
C SER A 152 14.35 -2.49 -7.07
N ILE A 153 14.63 -1.96 -8.26
CA ILE A 153 14.02 -0.70 -8.72
C ILE A 153 12.56 -0.86 -9.19
N TRP A 154 12.21 -2.01 -9.77
CA TRP A 154 10.89 -2.24 -10.35
C TRP A 154 9.74 -2.12 -9.36
N PRO A 155 9.86 -2.59 -8.10
CA PRO A 155 8.87 -2.35 -7.06
C PRO A 155 8.62 -0.88 -6.76
N ALA A 156 9.67 -0.04 -6.71
CA ALA A 156 9.51 1.40 -6.51
C ALA A 156 8.79 2.06 -7.70
N VAL A 157 9.14 1.68 -8.92
CA VAL A 157 8.44 2.13 -10.15
C VAL A 157 6.98 1.70 -10.12
N TYR A 158 6.70 0.46 -9.73
CA TYR A 158 5.33 -0.03 -9.56
C TYR A 158 4.50 0.83 -8.59
N VAL A 159 5.06 1.19 -7.44
CA VAL A 159 4.36 2.04 -6.46
C VAL A 159 4.05 3.41 -7.05
N ILE A 160 4.98 4.03 -7.77
CA ILE A 160 4.77 5.34 -8.41
C ILE A 160 3.67 5.24 -9.49
N LEU A 161 3.70 4.20 -10.32
CA LEU A 161 2.64 3.96 -11.32
C LEU A 161 1.29 3.64 -10.66
N GLY A 162 1.30 2.92 -9.54
CA GLY A 162 0.12 2.66 -8.71
C GLY A 162 -0.47 3.95 -8.12
N TRP A 163 0.36 4.90 -7.72
CA TRP A 163 -0.07 6.22 -7.29
C TRP A 163 -0.74 7.01 -8.42
N ILE A 164 -0.21 6.93 -9.64
CA ILE A 164 -0.83 7.57 -10.81
C ILE A 164 -2.18 6.91 -11.11
N LEU A 165 -2.26 5.59 -11.07
CA LEU A 165 -3.52 4.85 -11.25
C LEU A 165 -4.56 5.26 -10.19
N MET A 166 -4.15 5.30 -8.93
CA MET A 166 -5.02 5.76 -7.84
C MET A 166 -5.50 7.20 -8.06
N ALA A 167 -4.61 8.09 -8.51
CA ALA A 167 -4.95 9.47 -8.84
C ALA A 167 -6.06 9.53 -9.91
N ILE A 168 -5.95 8.71 -10.96
CA ILE A 168 -6.95 8.64 -12.04
C ILE A 168 -8.30 8.12 -11.53
N ILE A 169 -8.30 7.13 -10.65
CA ILE A 169 -9.53 6.53 -10.10
C ILE A 169 -10.29 7.53 -9.20
N PHE A 170 -9.56 8.41 -8.49
CA PHE A 170 -10.17 9.42 -7.63
C PHE A 170 -10.55 10.72 -8.36
N TYR A 171 -10.04 10.95 -9.58
CA TYR A 171 -10.36 12.14 -10.38
C TYR A 171 -11.70 12.00 -11.07
#